data_3b4af7c56be94b3c06dae48df93516dc
#
_entry.id   3b4af7c56be94b3c06dae48df93516dc
#
_cell.length_a   1.000
_cell.length_b   1.000
_cell.length_c   1.000
_cell.angle_alpha   90.00
_cell.angle_beta   90.00
_cell.angle_gamma   90.00
#
_symmetry.space_group_name_H-M   'P 1'
#
loop_
_entity.id
_entity.type
_entity.pdbx_description
1 polymer ?
#
loop_
_entity_poly.entity_id
_entity_poly.type
_entity_poly.pdbx_seq_one_letter_code
_entity_poly.pdbx_strand_id
1 'polypeptide(L)'
;MQEWLANNWISILSAAIGAVLVWVITNWVGKPIVDVRDKCIKALQAAEQNAHVGFPASKERIIEAREALNEAASALRSISRGHGWPVRLYCRFAGYDQEAAANQLVSLHNMTGEFVGDDKARQTALDAIYILLQAHQHLSRERIAEIRMRIELEKRLSEEKL
;
A
#
# COMPACT_ATOMS: atom_id res chain seq x y z
N MET A 1 -25.05 -45.19 -20.77
CA MET A 1 -24.02 -44.34 -20.12
C MET A 1 -23.05 -43.74 -21.15
N GLN A 2 -22.53 -44.50 -22.10
CA GLN A 2 -21.64 -43.98 -23.16
C GLN A 2 -22.31 -42.97 -24.09
N GLU A 3 -23.56 -43.18 -24.54
CA GLU A 3 -24.29 -42.23 -25.39
C GLU A 3 -24.61 -40.91 -24.67
N TRP A 4 -24.87 -40.93 -23.36
CA TRP A 4 -25.10 -39.74 -22.58
C TRP A 4 -23.83 -38.89 -22.47
N LEU A 5 -22.68 -39.54 -22.23
CA LEU A 5 -21.37 -38.88 -22.23
C LEU A 5 -21.03 -38.30 -23.58
N ALA A 6 -21.27 -39.04 -24.68
CA ALA A 6 -21.04 -38.55 -26.05
C ALA A 6 -21.88 -37.31 -26.39
N ASN A 7 -23.12 -37.21 -25.90
CA ASN A 7 -23.99 -36.07 -26.16
C ASN A 7 -23.75 -34.87 -25.25
N ASN A 8 -23.11 -35.08 -24.07
CA ASN A 8 -22.93 -34.01 -23.08
C ASN A 8 -21.44 -33.62 -22.88
N TRP A 9 -20.49 -34.24 -23.60
CA TRP A 9 -19.07 -34.00 -23.42
C TRP A 9 -18.68 -32.53 -23.61
N ILE A 10 -19.31 -31.80 -24.54
CA ILE A 10 -19.07 -30.38 -24.77
C ILE A 10 -19.46 -29.54 -23.52
N SER A 11 -20.61 -29.88 -22.92
CA SER A 11 -21.07 -29.19 -21.70
C SER A 11 -20.16 -29.49 -20.51
N ILE A 12 -19.68 -30.72 -20.38
CA ILE A 12 -18.75 -31.12 -19.33
C ILE A 12 -17.39 -30.42 -19.52
N LEU A 13 -16.89 -30.37 -20.75
CA LEU A 13 -15.64 -29.70 -21.08
C LEU A 13 -15.73 -28.17 -20.85
N SER A 14 -16.83 -27.55 -21.25
CA SER A 14 -17.02 -26.10 -21.03
C SER A 14 -17.12 -25.78 -19.53
N ALA A 15 -17.78 -26.60 -18.72
CA ALA A 15 -17.84 -26.44 -17.28
C ALA A 15 -16.44 -26.60 -16.63
N ALA A 16 -15.68 -27.58 -17.07
CA ALA A 16 -14.31 -27.80 -16.59
C ALA A 16 -13.38 -26.61 -16.94
N ILE A 17 -13.44 -26.11 -18.18
CA ILE A 17 -12.68 -24.93 -18.60
C ILE A 17 -13.11 -23.72 -17.78
N GLY A 18 -14.42 -23.51 -17.61
CA GLY A 18 -14.95 -22.43 -16.78
C GLY A 18 -14.44 -22.48 -15.34
N ALA A 19 -14.43 -23.66 -14.71
CA ALA A 19 -13.92 -23.85 -13.36
C ALA A 19 -12.42 -23.53 -13.27
N VAL A 20 -11.61 -23.98 -14.25
CA VAL A 20 -10.18 -23.67 -14.31
C VAL A 20 -9.94 -22.18 -14.47
N LEU A 21 -10.69 -21.50 -15.36
CA LEU A 21 -10.57 -20.06 -15.56
C LEU A 21 -10.91 -19.29 -14.28
N VAL A 22 -12.01 -19.63 -13.61
CA VAL A 22 -12.38 -19.02 -12.32
C VAL A 22 -11.28 -19.25 -11.28
N TRP A 23 -10.74 -20.45 -11.19
CA TRP A 23 -9.65 -20.77 -10.27
C TRP A 23 -8.39 -19.94 -10.56
N VAL A 24 -7.99 -19.82 -11.83
CA VAL A 24 -6.84 -19.02 -12.26
C VAL A 24 -7.06 -17.55 -11.91
N ILE A 25 -8.20 -16.98 -12.29
CA ILE A 25 -8.52 -15.57 -12.00
C ILE A 25 -8.49 -15.32 -10.50
N THR A 26 -9.11 -16.18 -9.71
CA THR A 26 -9.18 -16.01 -8.25
C THR A 26 -7.79 -16.09 -7.60
N ASN A 27 -6.96 -17.06 -8.00
CA ASN A 27 -5.67 -17.28 -7.34
C ASN A 27 -4.56 -16.38 -7.87
N TRP A 28 -4.56 -16.02 -9.17
CA TRP A 28 -3.50 -15.24 -9.78
C TRP A 28 -3.77 -13.73 -9.79
N VAL A 29 -5.02 -13.34 -9.70
CA VAL A 29 -5.44 -11.94 -9.72
C VAL A 29 -6.11 -11.56 -8.41
N GLY A 30 -7.14 -12.29 -7.98
CA GLY A 30 -7.95 -11.94 -6.82
C GLY A 30 -7.16 -11.92 -5.53
N LYS A 31 -6.53 -13.03 -5.16
CA LYS A 31 -5.75 -13.13 -3.91
C LYS A 31 -4.62 -12.09 -3.82
N PRO A 32 -3.77 -11.90 -4.85
CA PRO A 32 -2.74 -10.86 -4.79
C PRO A 32 -3.29 -9.45 -4.63
N ILE A 33 -4.45 -9.13 -5.24
CA ILE A 33 -5.10 -7.82 -5.08
C ILE A 33 -5.59 -7.62 -3.65
N VAL A 34 -6.20 -8.64 -3.03
CA VAL A 34 -6.60 -8.59 -1.62
C VAL A 34 -5.40 -8.41 -0.72
N ASP A 35 -4.29 -9.14 -0.95
CA ASP A 35 -3.04 -8.99 -0.18
C ASP A 35 -2.48 -7.57 -0.26
N VAL A 36 -2.49 -6.96 -1.45
CA VAL A 36 -2.08 -5.55 -1.63
C VAL A 36 -2.93 -4.63 -0.79
N ARG A 37 -4.26 -4.78 -0.85
CA ARG A 37 -5.19 -3.95 -0.09
C ARG A 37 -4.97 -4.08 1.42
N ASP A 38 -4.79 -5.31 1.89
CA ASP A 38 -4.56 -5.59 3.31
C ASP A 38 -3.24 -4.96 3.80
N LYS A 39 -2.17 -5.04 2.99
CA LYS A 39 -0.90 -4.37 3.29
C LYS A 39 -1.03 -2.86 3.31
N CYS A 40 -1.78 -2.26 2.38
CA CYS A 40 -2.05 -0.82 2.39
C CYS A 40 -2.83 -0.40 3.64
N ILE A 41 -3.85 -1.15 4.05
CA ILE A 41 -4.62 -0.89 5.27
C ILE A 41 -3.72 -0.99 6.51
N LYS A 42 -2.92 -2.04 6.63
CA LYS A 42 -1.98 -2.21 7.75
C LYS A 42 -0.95 -1.07 7.79
N ALA A 43 -0.47 -0.61 6.65
CA ALA A 43 0.46 0.50 6.58
C ALA A 43 -0.17 1.82 7.05
N LEU A 44 -1.44 2.08 6.69
CA LEU A 44 -2.20 3.21 7.20
C LEU A 44 -2.39 3.13 8.71
N GLN A 45 -2.81 1.98 9.21
CA GLN A 45 -2.99 1.75 10.66
C GLN A 45 -1.67 1.96 11.43
N ALA A 46 -0.55 1.43 10.91
CA ALA A 46 0.75 1.64 11.52
C ALA A 46 1.15 3.12 11.53
N ALA A 47 0.87 3.86 10.45
CA ALA A 47 1.13 5.30 10.37
C ALA A 47 0.28 6.07 11.39
N GLU A 48 -1.03 5.84 11.45
CA GLU A 48 -1.96 6.50 12.38
C GLU A 48 -1.58 6.28 13.85
N GLN A 49 -1.30 5.03 14.21
CA GLN A 49 -1.00 4.66 15.59
C GLN A 49 0.35 5.19 16.09
N ASN A 50 1.29 5.44 15.16
CA ASN A 50 2.67 5.74 15.52
C ASN A 50 3.16 7.12 15.04
N ALA A 51 2.40 7.86 14.23
CA ALA A 51 2.78 9.19 13.73
C ALA A 51 3.06 10.20 14.85
N HIS A 52 2.36 10.08 15.99
CA HIS A 52 2.45 11.02 17.11
C HIS A 52 3.34 10.51 18.27
N VAL A 53 4.01 9.36 18.09
CA VAL A 53 4.90 8.82 19.11
C VAL A 53 6.20 9.63 19.16
N GLY A 54 6.33 10.48 20.17
CA GLY A 54 7.48 11.33 20.40
C GLY A 54 7.74 11.53 21.88
N PHE A 55 8.69 12.42 22.25
CA PHE A 55 8.92 12.77 23.64
C PHE A 55 7.64 13.37 24.28
N PRO A 56 7.19 12.94 25.50
CA PRO A 56 7.92 12.14 26.49
C PRO A 56 7.59 10.62 26.51
N ALA A 57 7.37 9.98 25.38
CA ALA A 57 7.09 8.55 25.34
C ALA A 57 8.25 7.70 25.91
N SER A 58 7.94 6.51 26.44
CA SER A 58 8.97 5.60 26.92
C SER A 58 9.85 5.10 25.78
N LYS A 59 11.09 4.69 26.08
CA LYS A 59 12.03 4.14 25.08
C LYS A 59 11.44 2.91 24.40
N GLU A 60 10.76 2.05 25.14
CA GLU A 60 10.12 0.83 24.64
C GLU A 60 9.05 1.20 23.60
N ARG A 61 8.21 2.19 23.90
CA ARG A 61 7.15 2.65 23.00
C ARG A 61 7.72 3.27 21.72
N ILE A 62 8.84 3.98 21.81
CA ILE A 62 9.54 4.54 20.64
C ILE A 62 10.10 3.43 19.75
N ILE A 63 10.70 2.38 20.34
CA ILE A 63 11.23 1.23 19.60
C ILE A 63 10.09 0.49 18.89
N GLU A 64 9.02 0.15 19.60
CA GLU A 64 7.84 -0.50 19.03
C GLU A 64 7.26 0.30 17.84
N ALA A 65 7.13 1.61 18.00
CA ALA A 65 6.62 2.47 16.95
C ALA A 65 7.54 2.48 15.70
N ARG A 66 8.84 2.53 15.90
CA ARG A 66 9.84 2.45 14.83
C ARG A 66 9.81 1.12 14.11
N GLU A 67 9.72 0.02 14.84
CA GLU A 67 9.61 -1.33 14.28
C GLU A 67 8.35 -1.47 13.44
N ALA A 68 7.18 -1.06 13.96
CA ALA A 68 5.92 -1.11 13.24
C ALA A 68 5.94 -0.30 11.93
N LEU A 69 6.49 0.91 11.95
CA LEU A 69 6.62 1.75 10.75
C LEU A 69 7.58 1.15 9.72
N ASN A 70 8.70 0.57 10.17
CA ASN A 70 9.67 -0.08 9.28
C ASN A 70 9.12 -1.38 8.67
N GLU A 71 8.38 -2.18 9.45
CA GLU A 71 7.70 -3.38 8.96
C GLU A 71 6.66 -3.01 7.88
N ALA A 72 5.84 -1.99 8.15
CA ALA A 72 4.86 -1.48 7.20
C ALA A 72 5.52 -0.97 5.89
N ALA A 73 6.62 -0.22 6.00
CA ALA A 73 7.38 0.24 4.83
C ALA A 73 7.95 -0.93 4.01
N SER A 74 8.50 -1.95 4.69
CA SER A 74 9.03 -3.16 4.06
C SER A 74 7.92 -3.97 3.37
N ALA A 75 6.75 -4.08 3.99
CA ALA A 75 5.58 -4.74 3.41
C ALA A 75 5.11 -4.05 2.13
N LEU A 76 5.04 -2.71 2.10
CA LEU A 76 4.71 -1.96 0.88
C LEU A 76 5.75 -2.13 -0.23
N ARG A 77 7.05 -2.07 0.10
CA ARG A 77 8.12 -2.32 -0.90
C ARG A 77 8.07 -3.74 -1.45
N SER A 78 7.66 -4.73 -0.66
CA SER A 78 7.50 -6.11 -1.14
C SER A 78 6.44 -6.24 -2.23
N ILE A 79 5.42 -5.38 -2.25
CA ILE A 79 4.38 -5.36 -3.29
C ILE A 79 4.99 -4.95 -4.63
N SER A 80 5.79 -3.90 -4.65
CA SER A 80 6.37 -3.38 -5.90
C SER A 80 7.37 -4.36 -6.53
N ARG A 81 8.07 -5.15 -5.72
CA ARG A 81 9.13 -6.07 -6.15
C ARG A 81 8.68 -7.49 -6.40
N GLY A 82 7.69 -7.98 -5.65
CA GLY A 82 7.33 -9.39 -5.59
C GLY A 82 6.11 -9.81 -6.42
N HIS A 83 5.32 -8.86 -6.93
CA HIS A 83 4.06 -9.18 -7.58
C HIS A 83 4.15 -9.06 -9.11
N GLY A 84 3.45 -9.98 -9.80
CA GLY A 84 3.38 -10.01 -11.26
C GLY A 84 2.62 -8.83 -11.87
N TRP A 85 2.59 -8.79 -13.21
CA TRP A 85 1.96 -7.71 -13.98
C TRP A 85 0.49 -7.39 -13.61
N PRO A 86 -0.38 -8.36 -13.19
CA PRO A 86 -1.77 -8.04 -12.84
C PRO A 86 -1.86 -7.10 -11.64
N VAL A 87 -1.00 -7.32 -10.63
CA VAL A 87 -0.96 -6.47 -9.43
C VAL A 87 -0.43 -5.08 -9.74
N ARG A 88 0.62 -4.98 -10.58
CA ARG A 88 1.14 -3.68 -11.03
C ARG A 88 0.08 -2.87 -11.76
N LEU A 89 -0.68 -3.54 -12.63
CA LEU A 89 -1.78 -2.93 -13.36
C LEU A 89 -2.88 -2.45 -12.40
N TYR A 90 -3.27 -3.29 -11.44
CA TYR A 90 -4.23 -2.92 -10.41
C TYR A 90 -3.77 -1.70 -9.60
N CYS A 91 -2.54 -1.70 -9.10
CA CYS A 91 -2.00 -0.58 -8.33
C CYS A 91 -1.99 0.73 -9.16
N ARG A 92 -1.65 0.64 -10.45
CA ARG A 92 -1.68 1.78 -11.36
C ARG A 92 -3.11 2.31 -11.56
N PHE A 93 -4.09 1.44 -11.77
CA PHE A 93 -5.50 1.85 -11.90
C PHE A 93 -6.10 2.35 -10.58
N ALA A 94 -5.74 1.74 -9.47
CA ALA A 94 -6.15 2.20 -8.15
C ALA A 94 -5.43 3.49 -7.71
N GLY A 95 -4.39 3.92 -8.42
CA GLY A 95 -3.62 5.11 -8.10
C GLY A 95 -2.73 4.96 -6.86
N TYR A 96 -2.36 3.72 -6.49
CA TYR A 96 -1.46 3.46 -5.37
C TYR A 96 0.00 3.69 -5.76
N ASP A 97 0.70 4.53 -5.00
CA ASP A 97 2.16 4.67 -5.06
C ASP A 97 2.79 4.10 -3.79
N GLN A 98 3.00 2.78 -3.78
CA GLN A 98 3.50 2.05 -2.62
C GLN A 98 4.94 2.41 -2.28
N GLU A 99 5.76 2.73 -3.26
CA GLU A 99 7.16 3.06 -3.03
C GLU A 99 7.30 4.44 -2.39
N ALA A 100 6.58 5.43 -2.90
CA ALA A 100 6.51 6.75 -2.27
C ALA A 100 5.89 6.69 -0.87
N ALA A 101 4.83 5.89 -0.67
CA ALA A 101 4.23 5.69 0.65
C ALA A 101 5.20 5.02 1.64
N ALA A 102 5.98 4.03 1.19
CA ALA A 102 7.01 3.40 2.01
C ALA A 102 8.11 4.39 2.41
N ASN A 103 8.49 5.30 1.52
CA ASN A 103 9.46 6.35 1.85
C ASN A 103 8.93 7.33 2.89
N GLN A 104 7.63 7.69 2.84
CA GLN A 104 7.01 8.53 3.87
C GLN A 104 6.90 7.81 5.22
N LEU A 105 6.66 6.48 5.24
CA LEU A 105 6.72 5.68 6.48
C LEU A 105 8.12 5.67 7.09
N VAL A 106 9.17 5.57 6.27
CA VAL A 106 10.56 5.69 6.74
C VAL A 106 10.84 7.10 7.27
N SER A 107 10.28 8.13 6.64
CA SER A 107 10.36 9.51 7.14
C SER A 107 9.72 9.62 8.53
N LEU A 108 8.51 9.07 8.72
CA LEU A 108 7.86 9.01 10.04
C LEU A 108 8.70 8.22 11.07
N HIS A 109 9.26 7.06 10.66
CA HIS A 109 10.17 6.27 11.51
C HIS A 109 11.35 7.12 12.02
N ASN A 110 11.99 7.90 11.14
CA ASN A 110 13.13 8.75 11.51
C ASN A 110 12.72 9.88 12.47
N MET A 111 11.52 10.44 12.29
CA MET A 111 10.98 11.48 13.16
C MET A 111 10.44 10.95 14.51
N THR A 112 10.24 9.62 14.63
CA THR A 112 9.74 9.00 15.86
C THR A 112 10.77 9.09 16.97
N GLY A 113 10.38 9.66 18.12
CA GLY A 113 11.27 9.87 19.29
C GLY A 113 12.02 11.19 19.29
N GLU A 114 11.90 12.02 18.25
CA GLU A 114 12.44 13.37 18.23
C GLU A 114 11.56 14.34 19.05
N PHE A 115 12.13 15.48 19.44
CA PHE A 115 11.42 16.49 20.22
C PHE A 115 10.19 17.04 19.49
N VAL A 116 9.16 17.44 20.25
CA VAL A 116 7.82 17.90 19.85
C VAL A 116 7.78 19.04 18.81
N GLY A 117 8.92 19.54 18.34
CA GLY A 117 8.98 20.64 17.35
C GLY A 117 8.51 20.32 15.93
N ASP A 118 8.27 19.03 15.59
CA ASP A 118 8.06 18.58 14.21
C ASP A 118 6.68 17.98 13.92
N ASP A 119 5.67 18.32 14.75
CA ASP A 119 4.29 17.81 14.57
C ASP A 119 3.73 18.14 13.17
N LYS A 120 4.10 19.30 12.63
CA LYS A 120 3.67 19.69 11.27
C LYS A 120 4.33 18.79 10.20
N ALA A 121 5.59 18.42 10.37
CA ALA A 121 6.28 17.53 9.45
C ALA A 121 5.70 16.11 9.52
N ARG A 122 5.44 15.60 10.74
CA ARG A 122 4.80 14.30 10.96
C ARG A 122 3.40 14.26 10.36
N GLN A 123 2.58 15.29 10.59
CA GLN A 123 1.24 15.38 10.00
C GLN A 123 1.31 15.44 8.48
N THR A 124 2.29 16.15 7.91
CA THR A 124 2.48 16.22 6.47
C THR A 124 2.86 14.87 5.88
N ALA A 125 3.75 14.10 6.54
CA ALA A 125 4.10 12.75 6.13
C ALA A 125 2.91 11.79 6.22
N LEU A 126 2.11 11.89 7.27
CA LEU A 126 0.88 11.11 7.44
C LEU A 126 -0.13 11.41 6.34
N ASP A 127 -0.41 12.69 6.08
CA ASP A 127 -1.32 13.12 5.01
C ASP A 127 -0.82 12.66 3.64
N ALA A 128 0.51 12.65 3.41
CA ALA A 128 1.11 12.12 2.19
C ALA A 128 0.84 10.62 2.02
N ILE A 129 0.96 9.82 3.09
CA ILE A 129 0.64 8.39 3.06
C ILE A 129 -0.83 8.17 2.70
N TYR A 130 -1.76 8.94 3.27
CA TYR A 130 -3.18 8.87 2.92
C TYR A 130 -3.42 9.14 1.44
N ILE A 131 -2.76 10.15 0.87
CA ILE A 131 -2.90 10.49 -0.55
C ILE A 131 -2.32 9.38 -1.44
N LEU A 132 -1.12 8.89 -1.13
CA LEU A 132 -0.41 7.87 -1.90
C LEU A 132 -1.10 6.51 -1.87
N LEU A 133 -1.84 6.20 -0.79
CA LEU A 133 -2.64 4.99 -0.63
C LEU A 133 -4.14 5.22 -0.87
N GLN A 134 -4.52 6.37 -1.48
CA GLN A 134 -5.90 6.71 -1.86
C GLN A 134 -6.91 6.70 -0.70
N ALA A 135 -6.48 6.96 0.53
CA ALA A 135 -7.31 6.98 1.73
C ALA A 135 -7.60 8.41 2.25
N HIS A 136 -7.56 9.41 1.37
CA HIS A 136 -7.54 10.84 1.70
C HIS A 136 -8.92 11.51 1.74
N GLN A 137 -10.01 10.75 1.88
CA GLN A 137 -11.38 11.29 1.86
C GLN A 137 -11.68 12.33 2.95
N HIS A 138 -10.91 12.30 4.05
CA HIS A 138 -11.03 13.24 5.17
C HIS A 138 -10.23 14.52 4.99
N LEU A 139 -9.36 14.62 3.96
CA LEU A 139 -8.54 15.79 3.70
C LEU A 139 -9.27 16.82 2.81
N SER A 140 -9.04 18.11 3.07
CA SER A 140 -9.55 19.17 2.20
C SER A 140 -8.86 19.13 0.82
N ARG A 141 -9.55 19.63 -0.22
CA ARG A 141 -8.99 19.70 -1.58
C ARG A 141 -7.71 20.54 -1.64
N GLU A 142 -7.66 21.61 -0.87
CA GLU A 142 -6.49 22.51 -0.79
C GLU A 142 -5.29 21.76 -0.19
N ARG A 143 -5.51 21.02 0.91
CA ARG A 143 -4.47 20.24 1.57
C ARG A 143 -3.95 19.12 0.66
N ILE A 144 -4.82 18.45 -0.08
CA ILE A 144 -4.43 17.44 -1.07
C ILE A 144 -3.55 18.06 -2.17
N ALA A 145 -3.92 19.24 -2.68
CA ALA A 145 -3.15 19.93 -3.73
C ALA A 145 -1.76 20.34 -3.23
N GLU A 146 -1.67 20.91 -2.03
CA GLU A 146 -0.40 21.29 -1.38
C GLU A 146 0.56 20.11 -1.27
N ILE A 147 0.07 18.98 -0.73
CA ILE A 147 0.89 17.81 -0.49
C ILE A 147 1.30 17.13 -1.79
N ARG A 148 0.41 17.04 -2.79
CA ARG A 148 0.76 16.50 -4.12
C ARG A 148 1.86 17.31 -4.78
N MET A 149 1.81 18.62 -4.69
CA MET A 149 2.86 19.49 -5.22
C MET A 149 4.20 19.21 -4.52
N ARG A 150 4.21 19.01 -3.21
CA ARG A 150 5.41 18.68 -2.45
C ARG A 150 5.99 17.31 -2.83
N ILE A 151 5.16 16.28 -2.94
CA ILE A 151 5.58 14.94 -3.38
C ILE A 151 6.22 15.00 -4.77
N GLU A 152 5.60 15.74 -5.70
CA GLU A 152 6.13 15.89 -7.05
C GLU A 152 7.47 16.63 -7.07
N LEU A 153 7.63 17.65 -6.22
CA LEU A 153 8.91 18.37 -6.08
C LEU A 153 10.01 17.45 -5.52
N GLU A 154 9.71 16.69 -4.47
CA GLU A 154 10.64 15.73 -3.88
C GLU A 154 11.09 14.67 -4.91
N LYS A 155 10.15 14.20 -5.74
CA LYS A 155 10.44 13.24 -6.81
C LYS A 155 11.40 13.82 -7.85
N ARG A 156 11.16 15.02 -8.34
CA ARG A 156 12.06 15.72 -9.29
C ARG A 156 13.46 15.92 -8.73
N LEU A 157 13.56 16.38 -7.47
CA LEU A 157 14.85 16.55 -6.81
C LEU A 157 15.63 15.24 -6.61
N SER A 158 14.93 14.12 -6.50
CA SER A 158 15.56 12.79 -6.43
C SER A 158 16.06 12.31 -7.79
N GLU A 159 15.35 12.63 -8.87
CA GLU A 159 15.73 12.29 -10.24
C GLU A 159 16.93 13.11 -10.75
N GLU A 160 17.08 14.36 -10.30
CA GLU A 160 18.23 15.23 -10.64
C GLU A 160 19.55 14.81 -9.96
N LYS A 161 19.50 13.97 -8.94
CA LYS A 161 20.69 13.51 -8.19
C LYS A 161 21.24 12.17 -8.69
N LEU A 162 20.57 11.52 -9.66
CA LEU A 162 20.98 10.26 -10.28
C LEU A 162 21.66 10.46 -11.62
#